data_c5a7628de6008e1d62060ced47451d2d
#
_entry.id   c5a7628de6008e1d62060ced47451d2d
#
_cell.length_a   1.000
_cell.length_b   1.000
_cell.length_c   1.000
_cell.angle_alpha   90.00
_cell.angle_beta   90.00
_cell.angle_gamma   90.00
#
_symmetry.space_group_name_H-M   'P 1'
#
loop_
_entity.id
_entity.type
_entity.pdbx_description
1 polymer ?
#
loop_
_entity_poly.entity_id
_entity_poly.type
_entity_poly.pdbx_seq_one_letter_code
_entity_poly.pdbx_strand_id
1 'polypeptide(L)'
;GLPGFKGLVEQIYRLNGTTPSDIEQEAFDRNQFDATLDLLERRLPEQRLPGQRLAVRRALTQALKPKLRLKGATDTHAALLRLARSRAGALRLVTTNFDRVFHTAAKRTGQAFQAYAAPMLPIPKNSRWNGLVYLHGLLPEKTDDTALNRLVVTSGDFGLAYLTERW
;
A
#
# COMPACT_ATOMS: atom_id res chain seq x y z
N GLY A 1 -9.15 8.51 -10.77
CA GLY A 1 -7.93 8.29 -9.97
C GLY A 1 -8.13 7.18 -8.95
N LEU A 2 -7.10 6.83 -8.23
CA LEU A 2 -7.22 5.97 -7.05
C LEU A 2 -7.91 6.74 -5.92
N PRO A 3 -8.65 6.06 -5.01
CA PRO A 3 -9.26 6.71 -3.86
C PRO A 3 -8.19 7.25 -2.90
N GLY A 4 -8.49 8.35 -2.21
CA GLY A 4 -7.75 8.72 -1.01
C GLY A 4 -8.01 7.71 0.12
N PHE A 5 -7.26 7.81 1.24
CA PHE A 5 -7.29 6.77 2.28
C PHE A 5 -8.70 6.59 2.88
N LYS A 6 -9.42 7.68 3.13
CA LYS A 6 -10.82 7.65 3.57
C LYS A 6 -11.71 6.85 2.59
N GLY A 7 -11.69 7.21 1.31
CA GLY A 7 -12.48 6.52 0.29
C GLY A 7 -12.04 5.07 0.06
N LEU A 8 -10.78 4.73 0.33
CA LEU A 8 -10.28 3.37 0.32
C LEU A 8 -10.94 2.53 1.42
N VAL A 9 -10.99 3.04 2.65
CA VAL A 9 -11.66 2.37 3.78
C VAL A 9 -13.14 2.15 3.47
N GLU A 10 -13.85 3.18 2.99
CA GLU A 10 -15.27 3.05 2.58
C GLU A 10 -15.49 1.97 1.51
N GLN A 11 -14.57 1.87 0.53
CA GLN A 11 -14.65 0.82 -0.48
C GLN A 11 -14.37 -0.56 0.09
N ILE A 12 -13.44 -0.69 1.04
CA ILE A 12 -13.14 -1.96 1.71
C ILE A 12 -14.37 -2.49 2.45
N TYR A 13 -15.08 -1.63 3.20
CA TYR A 13 -16.35 -2.01 3.84
C TYR A 13 -17.38 -2.50 2.82
N ARG A 14 -17.58 -1.75 1.74
CA ARG A 14 -18.52 -2.11 0.68
C ARG A 14 -18.18 -3.45 0.02
N LEU A 15 -16.89 -3.69 -0.25
CA LEU A 15 -16.43 -4.93 -0.89
C LEU A 15 -16.55 -6.16 0.02
N ASN A 16 -16.51 -5.95 1.34
CA ASN A 16 -16.76 -7.01 2.32
C ASN A 16 -18.25 -7.16 2.67
N GLY A 17 -19.15 -6.39 2.05
CA GLY A 17 -20.58 -6.47 2.27
C GLY A 17 -21.00 -6.15 3.71
N THR A 18 -20.26 -5.26 4.40
CA THR A 18 -20.51 -4.92 5.80
C THR A 18 -20.49 -3.41 6.02
N THR A 19 -21.07 -2.98 7.13
CA THR A 19 -21.02 -1.60 7.62
C THR A 19 -20.14 -1.49 8.86
N PRO A 20 -19.58 -0.33 9.17
CA PRO A 20 -18.85 -0.12 10.40
C PRO A 20 -19.71 -0.43 11.65
N SER A 21 -19.12 -1.02 12.67
CA SER A 21 -19.66 -1.02 14.03
C SER A 21 -19.45 0.35 14.68
N ASP A 22 -20.08 0.62 15.83
CA ASP A 22 -19.97 1.93 16.51
C ASP A 22 -18.51 2.30 16.80
N ILE A 23 -17.71 1.36 17.30
CA ILE A 23 -16.28 1.59 17.58
C ILE A 23 -15.45 1.81 16.31
N GLU A 24 -15.77 1.11 15.22
CA GLU A 24 -15.11 1.29 13.92
C GLU A 24 -15.49 2.66 13.33
N GLN A 25 -16.76 3.08 13.47
CA GLN A 25 -17.22 4.39 13.02
C GLN A 25 -16.55 5.52 13.82
N GLU A 26 -16.42 5.36 15.14
CA GLU A 26 -15.71 6.33 15.97
C GLU A 26 -14.24 6.50 15.54
N ALA A 27 -13.52 5.41 15.29
CA ALA A 27 -12.16 5.45 14.78
C ALA A 27 -12.09 6.12 13.40
N PHE A 28 -13.04 5.79 12.50
CA PHE A 28 -13.13 6.37 11.17
C PHE A 28 -13.35 7.89 11.21
N ASP A 29 -14.26 8.37 12.06
CA ASP A 29 -14.59 9.79 12.21
C ASP A 29 -13.41 10.60 12.77
N ARG A 30 -12.54 9.94 13.55
CA ARG A 30 -11.26 10.49 14.03
C ARG A 30 -10.14 10.41 13.00
N ASN A 31 -10.40 9.95 11.77
CA ASN A 31 -9.41 9.69 10.72
C ASN A 31 -8.33 8.64 11.09
N GLN A 32 -8.64 7.76 12.05
CA GLN A 32 -7.79 6.65 12.45
C GLN A 32 -8.05 5.43 11.54
N PHE A 33 -7.74 5.57 10.25
CA PHE A 33 -8.14 4.62 9.22
C PHE A 33 -7.45 3.26 9.35
N ASP A 34 -6.21 3.23 9.79
CA ASP A 34 -5.44 2.02 10.10
C ASP A 34 -6.03 1.24 11.28
N ALA A 35 -6.45 1.95 12.34
CA ALA A 35 -7.17 1.37 13.47
C ALA A 35 -8.56 0.88 13.07
N THR A 36 -9.28 1.63 12.22
CA THR A 36 -10.57 1.21 11.66
C THR A 36 -10.45 -0.11 10.92
N LEU A 37 -9.42 -0.27 10.08
CA LEU A 37 -9.16 -1.52 9.36
C LEU A 37 -8.71 -2.65 10.27
N ASP A 38 -7.96 -2.37 11.35
CA ASP A 38 -7.57 -3.36 12.34
C ASP A 38 -8.79 -3.95 13.07
N LEU A 39 -9.72 -3.08 13.48
CA LEU A 39 -10.98 -3.48 14.11
C LEU A 39 -11.84 -4.31 13.15
N LEU A 40 -11.97 -3.89 11.89
CA LEU A 40 -12.68 -4.63 10.85
C LEU A 40 -12.05 -6.01 10.63
N GLU A 41 -10.72 -6.07 10.50
CA GLU A 41 -10.01 -7.35 10.37
C GLU A 41 -10.36 -8.31 11.52
N ARG A 42 -10.36 -7.83 12.75
CA ARG A 42 -10.68 -8.65 13.94
C ARG A 42 -12.14 -9.09 13.99
N ARG A 43 -13.05 -8.33 13.43
CA ARG A 43 -14.49 -8.60 13.43
C ARG A 43 -14.92 -9.59 12.35
N LEU A 44 -14.24 -9.63 11.22
CA LEU A 44 -14.61 -10.52 10.11
C LEU A 44 -14.40 -11.99 10.48
N PRO A 45 -15.40 -12.88 10.22
CA PRO A 45 -15.41 -14.27 10.71
C PRO A 45 -14.31 -15.16 10.12
N GLU A 46 -13.80 -14.85 8.95
CA GLU A 46 -12.73 -15.59 8.28
C GLU A 46 -11.38 -15.56 9.03
N GLN A 47 -11.27 -14.74 10.09
CA GLN A 47 -10.01 -14.47 10.79
C GLN A 47 -9.75 -15.37 11.99
N ARG A 48 -10.65 -16.31 12.29
CA ARG A 48 -10.48 -17.25 13.41
C ARG A 48 -9.42 -18.33 13.14
N LEU A 49 -8.89 -18.41 11.92
CA LEU A 49 -7.85 -19.37 11.53
C LEU A 49 -6.53 -18.64 11.21
N PRO A 50 -5.37 -19.20 11.56
CA PRO A 50 -4.07 -18.62 11.19
C PRO A 50 -3.97 -18.44 9.67
N GLY A 51 -3.70 -17.21 9.23
CA GLY A 51 -3.55 -16.85 7.82
C GLY A 51 -4.75 -16.15 7.17
N GLN A 52 -5.83 -15.84 7.88
CA GLN A 52 -7.08 -15.32 7.31
C GLN A 52 -7.27 -13.79 7.37
N ARG A 53 -6.22 -13.00 7.51
CA ARG A 53 -6.25 -11.55 7.34
C ARG A 53 -6.54 -11.09 5.90
N LEU A 54 -7.02 -12.01 5.05
CA LEU A 54 -7.03 -11.82 3.60
C LEU A 54 -8.25 -11.06 3.08
N ALA A 55 -9.38 -11.04 3.80
CA ALA A 55 -10.60 -10.40 3.33
C ALA A 55 -10.38 -8.89 3.09
N VAL A 56 -9.88 -8.17 4.09
CA VAL A 56 -9.54 -6.74 3.99
C VAL A 56 -8.47 -6.49 2.93
N ARG A 57 -7.43 -7.33 2.86
CA ARG A 57 -6.31 -7.18 1.92
C ARG A 57 -6.69 -7.47 0.47
N ARG A 58 -7.58 -8.44 0.25
CA ARG A 58 -8.17 -8.70 -1.08
C ARG A 58 -9.09 -7.56 -1.51
N ALA A 59 -9.91 -7.03 -0.59
CA ALA A 59 -10.74 -5.86 -0.85
C ALA A 59 -9.87 -4.61 -1.16
N LEU A 60 -8.78 -4.38 -0.42
CA LEU A 60 -7.78 -3.34 -0.70
C LEU A 60 -7.20 -3.48 -2.11
N THR A 61 -6.80 -4.69 -2.50
CA THR A 61 -6.28 -4.96 -3.85
C THR A 61 -7.30 -4.62 -4.93
N GLN A 62 -8.58 -4.94 -4.69
CA GLN A 62 -9.65 -4.64 -5.63
C GLN A 62 -9.94 -3.13 -5.70
N ALA A 63 -9.96 -2.44 -4.56
CA ALA A 63 -10.20 -1.00 -4.47
C ALA A 63 -9.08 -0.18 -5.13
N LEU A 64 -7.85 -0.67 -5.08
CA LEU A 64 -6.67 -0.02 -5.65
C LEU A 64 -6.37 -0.42 -7.11
N LYS A 65 -7.33 -1.02 -7.83
CA LYS A 65 -7.17 -1.25 -9.27
C LYS A 65 -7.20 0.08 -10.03
N PRO A 66 -6.08 0.53 -10.62
CA PRO A 66 -6.01 1.83 -11.27
C PRO A 66 -6.69 1.81 -12.64
N LYS A 67 -7.38 2.91 -12.98
CA LYS A 67 -7.96 3.13 -14.33
C LYS A 67 -6.89 3.65 -15.29
N LEU A 68 -5.91 2.81 -15.62
CA LEU A 68 -4.72 3.19 -16.40
C LEU A 68 -4.99 3.58 -17.87
N ARG A 69 -6.21 3.31 -18.38
CA ARG A 69 -6.60 3.70 -19.76
C ARG A 69 -6.95 5.18 -19.89
N LEU A 70 -7.21 5.87 -18.79
CA LEU A 70 -7.52 7.30 -18.81
C LEU A 70 -6.27 8.10 -19.22
N LYS A 71 -6.49 9.15 -20.05
CA LYS A 71 -5.42 10.09 -20.42
C LYS A 71 -4.87 10.74 -19.14
N GLY A 72 -3.56 10.83 -19.03
CA GLY A 72 -2.91 11.42 -17.87
C GLY A 72 -2.86 10.56 -16.60
N ALA A 73 -3.38 9.32 -16.63
CA ALA A 73 -3.46 8.46 -15.45
C ALA A 73 -2.12 8.19 -14.74
N THR A 74 -1.00 8.38 -15.43
CA THR A 74 0.35 8.14 -14.89
C THR A 74 1.22 9.41 -14.86
N ASP A 75 0.71 10.57 -15.25
CA ASP A 75 1.53 11.77 -15.46
C ASP A 75 2.19 12.28 -14.17
N THR A 76 1.45 12.33 -13.07
CA THR A 76 1.98 12.68 -11.75
C THR A 76 3.10 11.72 -11.33
N HIS A 77 2.91 10.41 -11.51
CA HIS A 77 3.91 9.41 -11.16
C HIS A 77 5.17 9.52 -12.04
N ALA A 78 5.00 9.79 -13.33
CA ALA A 78 6.10 10.05 -14.24
C ALA A 78 6.88 11.32 -13.87
N ALA A 79 6.18 12.38 -13.46
CA ALA A 79 6.79 13.60 -12.96
C ALA A 79 7.59 13.37 -11.67
N LEU A 80 7.02 12.64 -10.71
CA LEU A 80 7.69 12.28 -9.45
C LEU A 80 8.95 11.42 -9.69
N LEU A 81 8.90 10.45 -10.61
CA LEU A 81 10.06 9.65 -10.98
C LEU A 81 11.19 10.52 -11.57
N ARG A 82 10.86 11.54 -12.35
CA ARG A 82 11.86 12.49 -12.88
C ARG A 82 12.44 13.38 -11.79
N LEU A 83 11.59 13.96 -10.95
CA LEU A 83 12.00 14.85 -9.86
C LEU A 83 12.86 14.16 -8.81
N ALA A 84 12.59 12.87 -8.54
CA ALA A 84 13.32 12.10 -7.55
C ALA A 84 14.68 11.57 -8.05
N ARG A 85 15.05 11.83 -9.31
CA ARG A 85 16.36 11.46 -9.84
C ARG A 85 17.39 12.54 -9.56
N SER A 86 18.52 12.09 -9.04
CA SER A 86 19.71 12.95 -8.91
C SER A 86 20.32 13.27 -10.28
N ARG A 87 21.23 14.25 -10.32
CA ARG A 87 22.02 14.56 -11.54
C ARG A 87 22.84 13.35 -12.04
N ALA A 88 23.25 12.44 -11.15
CA ALA A 88 23.94 11.21 -11.49
C ALA A 88 22.98 10.06 -11.90
N GLY A 89 21.67 10.32 -12.06
CA GLY A 89 20.69 9.36 -12.51
C GLY A 89 20.12 8.44 -11.41
N ALA A 90 20.63 8.52 -10.18
CA ALA A 90 20.10 7.68 -9.08
C ALA A 90 18.70 8.13 -8.68
N LEU A 91 17.75 7.20 -8.64
CA LEU A 91 16.39 7.42 -8.13
C LEU A 91 16.38 7.23 -6.61
N ARG A 92 15.76 8.16 -5.90
CA ARG A 92 15.52 8.05 -4.45
C ARG A 92 14.13 8.55 -4.14
N LEU A 93 13.16 7.63 -4.17
CA LEU A 93 11.77 7.94 -3.94
C LEU A 93 11.19 6.95 -2.93
N VAL A 94 10.46 7.47 -1.96
CA VAL A 94 9.76 6.69 -0.95
C VAL A 94 8.26 6.94 -1.10
N THR A 95 7.46 5.89 -0.99
CA THR A 95 6.01 5.98 -1.03
C THR A 95 5.38 5.10 0.05
N THR A 96 4.24 5.53 0.55
CA THR A 96 3.35 4.76 1.42
C THR A 96 2.23 4.07 0.62
N ASN A 97 2.12 4.35 -0.69
CA ASN A 97 1.13 3.72 -1.56
C ASN A 97 1.47 2.25 -1.79
N PHE A 98 0.43 1.44 -1.97
CA PHE A 98 0.56 0.01 -2.26
C PHE A 98 0.55 -0.29 -3.76
N ASP A 99 0.02 0.62 -4.59
CA ASP A 99 -0.27 0.39 -6.00
C ASP A 99 0.98 0.34 -6.88
N ARG A 100 0.82 -0.19 -8.10
CA ARG A 100 1.90 -0.33 -9.08
C ARG A 100 1.88 0.76 -10.17
N VAL A 101 1.26 1.91 -9.93
CA VAL A 101 1.16 2.97 -10.93
C VAL A 101 2.54 3.52 -11.30
N PHE A 102 3.49 3.59 -10.36
CA PHE A 102 4.89 3.95 -10.65
C PHE A 102 5.55 2.99 -11.66
N HIS A 103 5.30 1.69 -11.55
CA HIS A 103 5.83 0.71 -12.52
C HIS A 103 5.25 0.94 -13.91
N THR A 104 3.95 1.24 -14.00
CA THR A 104 3.30 1.57 -15.28
C THR A 104 3.82 2.88 -15.85
N ALA A 105 4.01 3.90 -15.01
CA ALA A 105 4.57 5.19 -15.41
C ALA A 105 5.99 5.02 -15.97
N ALA A 106 6.83 4.28 -15.27
CA ALA A 106 8.20 3.99 -15.70
C ALA A 106 8.23 3.25 -17.04
N LYS A 107 7.41 2.20 -17.21
CA LYS A 107 7.30 1.47 -18.48
C LYS A 107 6.89 2.38 -19.63
N ARG A 108 5.91 3.27 -19.41
CA ARG A 108 5.42 4.22 -20.44
C ARG A 108 6.45 5.26 -20.83
N THR A 109 7.36 5.62 -19.93
CA THR A 109 8.39 6.66 -20.15
C THR A 109 9.76 6.07 -20.44
N GLY A 110 9.88 4.76 -20.65
CA GLY A 110 11.17 4.10 -20.91
C GLY A 110 12.14 4.15 -19.72
N GLN A 111 11.64 4.38 -18.51
CA GLN A 111 12.45 4.43 -17.29
C GLN A 111 12.47 3.07 -16.60
N ALA A 112 13.59 2.75 -15.96
CA ALA A 112 13.71 1.60 -15.09
C ALA A 112 14.11 2.03 -13.67
N PHE A 113 13.69 1.25 -12.67
CA PHE A 113 14.11 1.43 -11.29
C PHE A 113 14.06 0.11 -10.53
N GLN A 114 14.87 0.01 -9.49
CA GLN A 114 14.78 -1.05 -8.49
C GLN A 114 13.66 -0.72 -7.52
N ALA A 115 12.74 -1.66 -7.28
CA ALA A 115 11.71 -1.53 -6.26
C ALA A 115 12.14 -2.27 -4.98
N TYR A 116 11.93 -1.62 -3.85
CA TYR A 116 12.09 -2.20 -2.51
C TYR A 116 10.74 -2.11 -1.81
N ALA A 117 10.36 -3.14 -1.10
CA ALA A 117 9.10 -3.18 -0.36
C ALA A 117 9.29 -3.89 0.98
N ALA A 118 8.56 -3.45 2.01
CA ALA A 118 8.54 -4.14 3.29
C ALA A 118 8.27 -5.64 3.11
N PRO A 119 8.92 -6.53 3.86
CA PRO A 119 9.88 -6.28 4.94
C PRO A 119 11.33 -6.01 4.49
N MET A 120 11.67 -6.19 3.21
CA MET A 120 13.03 -5.99 2.70
C MET A 120 13.23 -4.55 2.22
N LEU A 121 13.52 -3.66 3.15
CA LEU A 121 13.83 -2.27 2.85
C LEU A 121 15.35 -2.04 2.71
N PRO A 122 15.78 -1.08 1.87
CA PRO A 122 17.18 -0.75 1.76
C PRO A 122 17.65 -0.06 3.05
N ILE A 123 18.83 -0.40 3.52
CA ILE A 123 19.45 0.29 4.65
C ILE A 123 19.80 1.72 4.19
N PRO A 124 19.25 2.77 4.82
CA PRO A 124 19.47 4.16 4.40
C PRO A 124 20.89 4.67 4.71
N LYS A 125 21.72 3.85 5.31
CA LYS A 125 23.08 4.19 5.71
C LYS A 125 23.91 4.68 4.52
N ASN A 126 24.44 5.86 4.62
CA ASN A 126 25.25 6.55 3.59
C ASN A 126 24.49 6.87 2.30
N SER A 127 23.17 6.88 2.30
CA SER A 127 22.32 7.27 1.15
C SER A 127 22.70 6.62 -0.19
N ARG A 128 23.20 5.38 -0.17
CA ARG A 128 23.67 4.68 -1.39
C ARG A 128 22.59 3.89 -2.13
N TRP A 129 21.40 3.77 -1.56
CA TRP A 129 20.30 3.08 -2.25
C TRP A 129 19.82 3.86 -3.49
N ASN A 130 19.40 3.12 -4.51
CA ASN A 130 18.91 3.65 -5.78
C ASN A 130 17.65 2.88 -6.16
N GLY A 131 16.49 3.55 -6.11
CA GLY A 131 15.22 2.92 -6.44
C GLY A 131 14.00 3.60 -5.84
N LEU A 132 12.89 2.89 -5.85
CA LEU A 132 11.62 3.26 -5.24
C LEU A 132 11.34 2.35 -4.05
N VAL A 133 11.10 2.94 -2.89
CA VAL A 133 10.80 2.25 -1.65
C VAL A 133 9.31 2.33 -1.34
N TYR A 134 8.66 1.18 -1.19
CA TYR A 134 7.27 1.03 -0.74
C TYR A 134 7.27 0.69 0.74
N LEU A 135 7.11 1.69 1.60
CA LEU A 135 7.19 1.49 3.06
C LEU A 135 6.14 0.51 3.58
N HIS A 136 4.92 0.58 3.08
CA HIS A 136 3.81 -0.26 3.52
C HIS A 136 3.65 -1.55 2.72
N GLY A 137 4.63 -1.86 1.86
CA GLY A 137 4.57 -3.00 0.95
C GLY A 137 4.02 -2.63 -0.43
N LEU A 138 4.14 -3.56 -1.36
CA LEU A 138 3.75 -3.42 -2.76
C LEU A 138 2.76 -4.51 -3.12
N LEU A 139 1.64 -4.13 -3.72
CA LEU A 139 0.64 -5.09 -4.23
C LEU A 139 1.28 -6.03 -5.26
N PRO A 140 1.06 -7.35 -5.14
CA PRO A 140 1.59 -8.32 -6.09
C PRO A 140 0.93 -8.14 -7.47
N GLU A 141 1.61 -8.56 -8.53
CA GLU A 141 1.06 -8.52 -9.90
C GLU A 141 -0.04 -9.54 -10.10
N LYS A 142 0.10 -10.69 -9.47
CA LYS A 142 -0.90 -11.75 -9.43
C LYS A 142 -1.31 -11.96 -7.99
N THR A 143 -2.51 -12.48 -7.78
CA THR A 143 -2.99 -12.79 -6.44
C THR A 143 -2.03 -13.74 -5.73
N ASP A 144 -1.45 -13.27 -4.64
CA ASP A 144 -0.52 -14.00 -3.78
C ASP A 144 -0.84 -13.64 -2.34
N ASP A 145 -1.46 -14.57 -1.66
CA ASP A 145 -1.92 -14.39 -0.28
C ASP A 145 -0.76 -14.18 0.70
N THR A 146 0.41 -14.79 0.43
CA THR A 146 1.62 -14.57 1.23
C THR A 146 2.11 -13.13 1.10
N ALA A 147 2.14 -12.61 -0.12
CA ALA A 147 2.51 -11.21 -0.38
C ALA A 147 1.48 -10.23 0.22
N LEU A 148 0.19 -10.55 0.16
CA LEU A 148 -0.86 -9.73 0.76
C LEU A 148 -0.73 -9.67 2.28
N ASN A 149 -0.37 -10.77 2.95
CA ASN A 149 -0.16 -10.79 4.40
C ASN A 149 1.03 -9.96 4.89
N ARG A 150 1.97 -9.62 3.99
CA ARG A 150 3.13 -8.77 4.31
C ARG A 150 2.86 -7.26 4.15
N LEU A 151 1.68 -6.88 3.66
CA LEU A 151 1.31 -5.47 3.55
C LEU A 151 1.07 -4.87 4.94
N VAL A 152 1.57 -3.67 5.16
CA VAL A 152 1.34 -2.89 6.39
C VAL A 152 0.09 -2.04 6.20
N VAL A 153 -1.06 -2.57 6.60
CA VAL A 153 -2.38 -1.99 6.32
C VAL A 153 -3.07 -1.49 7.59
N THR A 154 -2.88 -2.22 8.70
CA THR A 154 -3.56 -1.98 9.97
C THR A 154 -2.60 -1.45 11.02
N SER A 155 -3.16 -0.88 12.12
CA SER A 155 -2.34 -0.43 13.26
C SER A 155 -1.53 -1.57 13.88
N GLY A 156 -2.08 -2.80 13.89
CA GLY A 156 -1.34 -3.98 14.33
C GLY A 156 -0.14 -4.30 13.42
N ASP A 157 -0.29 -4.17 12.09
CA ASP A 157 0.82 -4.34 11.15
C ASP A 157 1.91 -3.29 11.37
N PHE A 158 1.53 -2.02 11.64
CA PHE A 158 2.48 -0.96 11.97
C PHE A 158 3.28 -1.28 13.21
N GLY A 159 2.62 -1.77 14.26
CA GLY A 159 3.28 -2.19 15.49
C GLY A 159 4.31 -3.29 15.22
N LEU A 160 3.94 -4.31 14.48
CA LEU A 160 4.85 -5.40 14.11
C LEU A 160 6.00 -4.90 13.22
N ALA A 161 5.68 -4.22 12.13
CA ALA A 161 6.67 -3.83 11.13
C ALA A 161 7.70 -2.82 11.64
N TYR A 162 7.30 -1.85 12.47
CA TYR A 162 8.16 -0.72 12.82
C TYR A 162 8.59 -0.66 14.29
N LEU A 163 7.93 -1.39 15.18
CA LEU A 163 8.23 -1.36 16.61
C LEU A 163 8.88 -2.65 17.11
N THR A 164 8.69 -3.78 16.45
CA THR A 164 9.18 -5.07 16.91
C THR A 164 10.21 -5.70 16.00
N GLU A 165 10.15 -5.47 14.69
CA GLU A 165 11.12 -5.99 13.74
C GLU A 165 12.32 -5.05 13.61
N ARG A 166 13.53 -5.61 13.65
CA ARG A 166 14.76 -4.87 13.32
C ARG A 166 14.96 -4.92 11.80
N TRP A 167 14.84 -3.77 11.18
CA TRP A 167 15.11 -3.56 9.75
C TRP A 167 16.61 -3.52 9.47
#